data_81a93b4c578ffc9baf99671f27f279e7
#
_entry.id   81a93b4c578ffc9baf99671f27f279e7
#
_cell.length_a   1.000
_cell.length_b   1.000
_cell.length_c   1.000
_cell.angle_alpha   90.00
_cell.angle_beta   90.00
_cell.angle_gamma   90.00
#
_symmetry.space_group_name_H-M   'P 1'
#
loop_
_entity.id
_entity.type
_entity.pdbx_description
1 polymer ?
#
loop_
_entity_poly.entity_id
_entity_poly.type
_entity_poly.pdbx_seq_one_letter_code
_entity_poly.pdbx_strand_id
1 'polypeptide(L)'
;CLVGSEMCIRDSIMSIHKSKGLEFPICFVAGLGKRFNMSDSYGKIVVHPQFGIGVEEYDTKRRIKSQSFVKQILAEQIRLENLGEELRVLYVALTRAKEKLILVGTLKKPGEKLESYQSSAGTGMLSYGCRSNAGSYFDWILPAIYSYGERYPVYVDSDSKEQSEFAEEFQKGWEKEQLLEHIREADTKELTERLSYCYPKMEEVSLKTKIS
;
A
#
# COMPACT_ATOMS: atom_id res chain seq x y z
N CYS A 1 31.27 5.42 2.02
CA CYS A 1 30.94 4.18 2.70
C CYS A 1 31.64 4.14 4.05
N LEU A 2 30.98 4.54 5.12
CA LEU A 2 31.50 4.45 6.49
C LEU A 2 31.11 3.08 7.05
N VAL A 3 32.05 2.17 7.01
CA VAL A 3 32.05 0.93 7.77
C VAL A 3 32.55 1.28 9.16
N GLY A 4 31.65 1.43 10.10
CA GLY A 4 31.95 1.66 11.50
C GLY A 4 30.73 1.33 12.33
N SER A 5 30.72 0.20 12.97
CA SER A 5 30.07 -0.26 14.22
C SER A 5 28.80 0.42 14.75
N GLU A 6 28.05 1.09 13.93
CA GLU A 6 26.69 1.50 14.22
C GLU A 6 25.79 0.93 13.13
N MET A 7 25.45 -0.37 13.25
CA MET A 7 24.20 -0.86 12.72
C MET A 7 23.08 -0.27 13.60
N CYS A 8 23.06 1.04 13.63
CA CYS A 8 21.89 1.79 14.05
C CYS A 8 20.74 1.29 13.23
N ILE A 9 19.65 1.02 13.89
CA ILE A 9 18.32 0.83 13.34
C ILE A 9 18.14 1.89 12.25
N ARG A 10 18.47 1.56 11.00
CA ARG A 10 18.24 2.44 9.87
C ARG A 10 16.83 2.19 9.41
N ASP A 11 15.95 3.06 9.82
CA ASP A 11 14.64 3.14 9.21
C ASP A 11 14.84 3.45 7.72
N SER A 12 14.45 2.52 6.87
CA SER A 12 14.62 2.67 5.43
C SER A 12 13.26 2.88 4.78
N ILE A 13 13.08 4.04 4.13
CA ILE A 13 11.91 4.31 3.29
C ILE A 13 12.31 4.01 1.84
N MET A 14 11.55 3.10 1.21
CA MET A 14 11.83 2.68 -0.16
C MET A 14 10.56 2.24 -0.89
N SER A 15 10.61 2.15 -2.21
CA SER A 15 9.53 1.54 -2.98
C SER A 15 9.55 0.01 -2.84
N ILE A 16 8.39 -0.63 -3.02
CA ILE A 16 8.26 -2.10 -2.97
C ILE A 16 9.21 -2.76 -3.97
N HIS A 17 9.40 -2.17 -5.15
CA HIS A 17 10.32 -2.70 -6.17
C HIS A 17 11.78 -2.74 -5.68
N LYS A 18 12.22 -1.72 -4.94
CA LYS A 18 13.58 -1.66 -4.38
C LYS A 18 13.78 -2.64 -3.23
N SER A 19 12.71 -3.07 -2.57
CA SER A 19 12.77 -4.04 -1.48
C SER A 19 12.91 -5.49 -1.96
N LYS A 20 12.85 -5.75 -3.28
CA LYS A 20 12.96 -7.10 -3.83
C LYS A 20 14.30 -7.73 -3.46
N GLY A 21 14.26 -8.91 -2.83
CA GLY A 21 15.46 -9.61 -2.36
C GLY A 21 15.94 -9.19 -0.96
N LEU A 22 15.39 -8.14 -0.37
CA LEU A 22 15.69 -7.73 0.98
C LEU A 22 14.63 -8.27 1.95
N GLU A 23 15.00 -8.45 3.21
CA GLU A 23 14.10 -8.89 4.27
C GLU A 23 14.32 -8.02 5.51
N PHE A 24 13.24 -7.69 6.20
CA PHE A 24 13.26 -6.81 7.36
C PHE A 24 12.52 -7.45 8.52
N PRO A 25 12.94 -7.25 9.76
CA PRO A 25 12.20 -7.75 10.93
C PRO A 25 10.77 -7.21 10.96
N ILE A 26 10.61 -5.92 10.79
CA ILE A 26 9.30 -5.22 10.82
C ILE A 26 9.16 -4.43 9.53
N CYS A 27 8.02 -4.58 8.85
CA CYS A 27 7.70 -3.83 7.64
C CYS A 27 6.39 -3.08 7.80
N PHE A 28 6.41 -1.81 7.42
CA PHE A 28 5.22 -0.98 7.23
C PHE A 28 4.97 -0.85 5.73
N VAL A 29 3.84 -1.32 5.26
CA VAL A 29 3.42 -1.14 3.86
C VAL A 29 2.34 -0.08 3.83
N ALA A 30 2.67 1.10 3.31
CA ALA A 30 1.80 2.27 3.29
C ALA A 30 1.15 2.49 1.92
N GLY A 31 0.03 3.23 1.91
CA GLY A 31 -0.65 3.66 0.69
C GLY A 31 -1.54 2.60 0.05
N LEU A 32 -1.96 1.58 0.78
CA LEU A 32 -2.76 0.46 0.27
C LEU A 32 -4.16 0.84 -0.24
N GLY A 33 -4.69 1.99 0.18
CA GLY A 33 -5.96 2.54 -0.32
C GLY A 33 -5.84 3.35 -1.62
N LYS A 34 -4.61 3.54 -2.14
CA LYS A 34 -4.39 4.26 -3.40
C LYS A 34 -4.94 3.45 -4.58
N ARG A 35 -5.64 4.14 -5.49
CA ARG A 35 -6.15 3.51 -6.71
C ARG A 35 -5.02 3.10 -7.65
N PHE A 36 -5.18 1.96 -8.29
CA PHE A 36 -4.30 1.50 -9.35
C PHE A 36 -4.35 2.45 -10.56
N ASN A 37 -3.21 2.61 -11.22
CA ASN A 37 -3.15 3.39 -12.45
C ASN A 37 -3.53 2.49 -13.63
N MET A 38 -4.70 2.74 -14.22
CA MET A 38 -5.22 2.01 -15.38
C MET A 38 -5.27 2.88 -16.64
N SER A 39 -4.45 3.94 -16.71
CA SER A 39 -4.46 4.91 -17.82
C SER A 39 -4.29 4.25 -19.19
N ASP A 40 -3.51 3.19 -19.27
CA ASP A 40 -3.16 2.51 -20.51
C ASP A 40 -4.35 1.79 -21.16
N SER A 41 -5.37 1.45 -20.35
CA SER A 41 -6.60 0.83 -20.85
C SER A 41 -7.65 1.83 -21.33
N TYR A 42 -7.51 3.14 -21.01
CA TYR A 42 -8.54 4.16 -21.33
C TYR A 42 -8.17 5.09 -22.48
N GLY A 43 -7.02 4.90 -23.13
CA GLY A 43 -6.56 5.73 -24.24
C GLY A 43 -7.52 5.72 -25.45
N LYS A 44 -7.45 6.74 -26.32
CA LYS A 44 -8.16 6.74 -27.63
C LYS A 44 -7.67 5.61 -28.51
N ILE A 45 -6.39 5.31 -28.42
CA ILE A 45 -5.72 4.19 -29.07
C ILE A 45 -5.18 3.31 -27.95
N VAL A 46 -5.48 2.03 -28.01
CA VAL A 46 -5.01 1.01 -27.07
C VAL A 46 -4.08 0.08 -27.84
N VAL A 47 -2.87 -0.13 -27.35
CA VAL A 47 -1.86 -0.95 -27.99
C VAL A 47 -1.51 -2.12 -27.08
N HIS A 48 -1.62 -3.31 -27.59
CA HIS A 48 -1.21 -4.52 -26.90
C HIS A 48 -0.09 -5.22 -27.69
N PRO A 49 1.04 -5.59 -27.06
CA PRO A 49 2.21 -6.15 -27.77
C PRO A 49 1.92 -7.40 -28.59
N GLN A 50 1.00 -8.25 -28.15
CA GLN A 50 0.68 -9.52 -28.79
C GLN A 50 -0.56 -9.48 -29.67
N PHE A 51 -1.56 -8.66 -29.31
CA PHE A 51 -2.89 -8.65 -29.95
C PHE A 51 -3.10 -7.45 -30.88
N GLY A 52 -2.15 -6.51 -30.94
CA GLY A 52 -2.18 -5.39 -31.87
C GLY A 52 -2.82 -4.12 -31.32
N ILE A 53 -3.54 -3.37 -32.17
CA ILE A 53 -3.99 -2.02 -31.89
C ILE A 53 -5.52 -1.96 -31.94
N GLY A 54 -6.12 -1.38 -30.89
CA GLY A 54 -7.53 -1.05 -30.81
C GLY A 54 -7.76 0.44 -30.93
N VAL A 55 -8.65 0.87 -31.83
CA VAL A 55 -8.98 2.26 -32.08
C VAL A 55 -10.47 2.52 -31.90
N GLU A 56 -10.81 3.79 -31.78
CA GLU A 56 -12.20 4.24 -31.80
C GLU A 56 -12.68 4.40 -33.25
N GLU A 57 -13.92 4.04 -33.50
CA GLU A 57 -14.57 4.20 -34.80
C GLU A 57 -15.37 5.49 -34.82
N TYR A 58 -15.27 6.20 -35.96
CA TYR A 58 -16.01 7.42 -36.19
C TYR A 58 -16.94 7.25 -37.41
N ASP A 59 -18.24 7.25 -37.19
CA ASP A 59 -19.21 7.39 -38.27
C ASP A 59 -19.37 8.87 -38.60
N THR A 60 -18.72 9.32 -39.66
CA THR A 60 -18.73 10.71 -40.09
C THR A 60 -20.11 11.18 -40.61
N LYS A 61 -20.93 10.26 -41.10
CA LYS A 61 -22.29 10.57 -41.59
C LYS A 61 -23.25 10.84 -40.44
N ARG A 62 -23.19 10.02 -39.42
CA ARG A 62 -24.04 10.10 -38.21
C ARG A 62 -23.41 10.94 -37.10
N ARG A 63 -22.17 11.34 -37.24
CA ARG A 63 -21.36 12.03 -36.20
C ARG A 63 -21.34 11.29 -34.90
N ILE A 64 -21.32 9.97 -34.96
CA ILE A 64 -21.27 9.08 -33.78
C ILE A 64 -19.85 8.59 -33.64
N LYS A 65 -19.38 8.60 -32.37
CA LYS A 65 -18.13 7.99 -31.95
C LYS A 65 -18.48 6.74 -31.19
N SER A 66 -17.93 5.60 -31.60
CA SER A 66 -18.08 4.31 -30.93
C SER A 66 -16.72 3.70 -30.62
N GLN A 67 -16.67 2.90 -29.58
CA GLN A 67 -15.48 2.07 -29.31
C GLN A 67 -15.60 0.80 -30.15
N SER A 68 -14.56 0.49 -30.92
CA SER A 68 -14.53 -0.79 -31.64
C SER A 68 -14.49 -1.96 -30.65
N PHE A 69 -15.08 -3.08 -31.05
CA PHE A 69 -15.08 -4.30 -30.24
C PHE A 69 -13.65 -4.77 -29.91
N VAL A 70 -12.73 -4.64 -30.87
CA VAL A 70 -11.31 -4.95 -30.67
C VAL A 70 -10.72 -4.09 -29.57
N LYS A 71 -11.00 -2.76 -29.58
CA LYS A 71 -10.51 -1.87 -28.53
C LYS A 71 -11.01 -2.28 -27.14
N GLN A 72 -12.28 -2.65 -27.02
CA GLN A 72 -12.86 -3.07 -25.74
C GLN A 72 -12.17 -4.34 -25.20
N ILE A 73 -11.93 -5.33 -26.04
CA ILE A 73 -11.23 -6.56 -25.65
C ILE A 73 -9.80 -6.25 -25.23
N LEU A 74 -9.07 -5.46 -26.02
CA LEU A 74 -7.69 -5.12 -25.69
C LEU A 74 -7.57 -4.32 -24.39
N ALA A 75 -8.49 -3.36 -24.19
CA ALA A 75 -8.54 -2.58 -22.95
C ALA A 75 -8.77 -3.46 -21.73
N GLU A 76 -9.69 -4.41 -21.83
CA GLU A 76 -9.94 -5.37 -20.73
C GLU A 76 -8.77 -6.30 -20.49
N GLN A 77 -8.11 -6.78 -21.54
CA GLN A 77 -6.93 -7.61 -21.42
C GLN A 77 -5.79 -6.86 -20.71
N ILE A 78 -5.49 -5.64 -21.14
CA ILE A 78 -4.46 -4.79 -20.51
C ILE A 78 -4.82 -4.52 -19.04
N ARG A 79 -6.10 -4.28 -18.74
CA ARG A 79 -6.56 -4.07 -17.38
C ARG A 79 -6.28 -5.30 -16.50
N LEU A 80 -6.57 -6.49 -16.99
CA LEU A 80 -6.32 -7.74 -16.25
C LEU A 80 -4.82 -8.01 -16.07
N GLU A 81 -4.01 -7.72 -17.07
CA GLU A 81 -2.56 -7.85 -16.99
C GLU A 81 -1.97 -6.88 -15.95
N ASN A 82 -2.41 -5.62 -15.96
CA ASN A 82 -2.00 -4.63 -14.96
C ASN A 82 -2.39 -5.08 -13.54
N LEU A 83 -3.60 -5.62 -13.34
CA LEU A 83 -4.00 -6.19 -12.06
C LEU A 83 -3.11 -7.38 -11.64
N GLY A 84 -2.70 -8.20 -12.60
CA GLY A 84 -1.76 -9.29 -12.35
C GLY A 84 -0.39 -8.80 -11.87
N GLU A 85 0.12 -7.71 -12.47
CA GLU A 85 1.37 -7.09 -12.03
C GLU A 85 1.23 -6.46 -10.64
N GLU A 86 0.11 -5.76 -10.35
CA GLU A 86 -0.15 -5.22 -9.01
C GLU A 86 -0.23 -6.33 -7.95
N LEU A 87 -0.81 -7.48 -8.27
CA LEU A 87 -0.79 -8.65 -7.37
C LEU A 87 0.62 -9.17 -7.10
N ARG A 88 1.49 -9.19 -8.12
CA ARG A 88 2.90 -9.58 -7.93
C ARG A 88 3.63 -8.58 -7.04
N VAL A 89 3.39 -7.28 -7.22
CA VAL A 89 3.94 -6.23 -6.36
C VAL A 89 3.46 -6.39 -4.92
N LEU A 90 2.17 -6.66 -4.72
CA LEU A 90 1.61 -6.94 -3.40
C LEU A 90 2.26 -8.18 -2.77
N TYR A 91 2.43 -9.27 -3.50
CA TYR A 91 3.12 -10.46 -3.02
C TYR A 91 4.55 -10.14 -2.55
N VAL A 92 5.29 -9.35 -3.32
CA VAL A 92 6.62 -8.90 -2.90
C VAL A 92 6.54 -8.12 -1.59
N ALA A 93 5.60 -7.18 -1.45
CA ALA A 93 5.44 -6.39 -0.23
C ALA A 93 5.13 -7.27 0.99
N LEU A 94 4.19 -8.20 0.86
CA LEU A 94 3.76 -9.09 1.95
C LEU A 94 4.86 -10.06 2.41
N THR A 95 5.80 -10.40 1.54
CA THR A 95 6.89 -11.34 1.82
C THR A 95 8.18 -10.69 2.33
N ARG A 96 8.20 -9.38 2.60
CA ARG A 96 9.41 -8.70 3.10
C ARG A 96 9.59 -8.79 4.60
N ALA A 97 8.51 -8.92 5.35
CA ALA A 97 8.56 -8.97 6.80
C ALA A 97 8.93 -10.37 7.29
N LYS A 98 9.88 -10.43 8.24
CA LYS A 98 10.25 -11.66 8.95
C LYS A 98 9.38 -11.89 10.18
N GLU A 99 9.12 -10.86 10.96
CA GLU A 99 8.46 -10.96 12.27
C GLU A 99 7.09 -10.26 12.25
N LYS A 100 7.02 -9.01 11.77
CA LYS A 100 5.81 -8.21 11.84
C LYS A 100 5.57 -7.41 10.57
N LEU A 101 4.36 -7.56 10.02
CA LEU A 101 3.88 -6.80 8.87
C LEU A 101 2.74 -5.89 9.31
N ILE A 102 2.86 -4.61 9.03
CA ILE A 102 1.86 -3.59 9.35
C ILE A 102 1.40 -2.96 8.03
N LEU A 103 0.11 -3.09 7.77
CA LEU A 103 -0.51 -2.62 6.54
C LEU A 103 -1.27 -1.32 6.83
N VAL A 104 -0.91 -0.25 6.13
CA VAL A 104 -1.45 1.09 6.39
C VAL A 104 -2.02 1.69 5.11
N GLY A 105 -3.15 2.36 5.23
CA GLY A 105 -3.74 3.08 4.11
C GLY A 105 -4.94 3.91 4.52
N THR A 106 -5.41 4.74 3.59
CA THR A 106 -6.55 5.61 3.78
C THR A 106 -7.74 5.13 2.97
N LEU A 107 -8.92 5.17 3.55
CA LEU A 107 -10.18 4.86 2.90
C LEU A 107 -11.10 6.09 2.94
N LYS A 108 -11.71 6.39 1.81
CA LYS A 108 -12.84 7.33 1.79
C LYS A 108 -14.08 6.60 2.29
N LYS A 109 -14.80 7.18 3.25
CA LYS A 109 -16.00 6.60 3.87
C LYS A 109 -15.74 5.18 4.41
N PRO A 110 -14.90 5.05 5.46
CA PRO A 110 -14.46 3.74 5.95
C PRO A 110 -15.62 2.84 6.37
N GLY A 111 -16.65 3.36 7.04
CA GLY A 111 -17.80 2.57 7.50
C GLY A 111 -18.49 1.81 6.36
N GLU A 112 -18.97 2.52 5.33
CA GLU A 112 -19.66 1.91 4.18
C GLU A 112 -18.79 0.88 3.46
N LYS A 113 -17.48 1.18 3.30
CA LYS A 113 -16.56 0.27 2.62
C LYS A 113 -16.23 -0.97 3.42
N LEU A 114 -16.02 -0.84 4.72
CA LEU A 114 -15.72 -1.99 5.58
C LEU A 114 -16.90 -2.95 5.65
N GLU A 115 -18.13 -2.45 5.76
CA GLU A 115 -19.34 -3.28 5.66
C GLU A 115 -19.44 -4.01 4.32
N SER A 116 -19.12 -3.31 3.21
CA SER A 116 -19.08 -3.94 1.88
C SER A 116 -18.01 -5.03 1.78
N TYR A 117 -16.84 -4.85 2.37
CA TYR A 117 -15.79 -5.86 2.39
C TYR A 117 -16.15 -7.05 3.27
N GLN A 118 -16.79 -6.82 4.42
CA GLN A 118 -17.31 -7.89 5.27
C GLN A 118 -18.37 -8.72 4.56
N SER A 119 -19.30 -8.08 3.87
CA SER A 119 -20.34 -8.78 3.08
C SER A 119 -19.79 -9.55 1.89
N SER A 120 -18.65 -9.10 1.35
CA SER A 120 -17.95 -9.77 0.25
C SER A 120 -17.01 -10.88 0.73
N ALA A 121 -16.75 -10.97 2.03
CA ALA A 121 -15.93 -11.99 2.64
C ALA A 121 -16.64 -13.35 2.56
N GLY A 122 -16.12 -14.25 1.75
CA GLY A 122 -16.60 -15.64 1.63
C GLY A 122 -15.78 -16.58 2.51
N THR A 123 -16.14 -17.83 2.50
CA THR A 123 -15.37 -18.90 3.14
C THR A 123 -14.20 -19.31 2.21
N GLY A 124 -13.03 -18.74 2.43
CA GLY A 124 -11.82 -19.15 1.73
C GLY A 124 -11.35 -18.20 0.63
N MET A 125 -11.38 -18.62 -0.64
CA MET A 125 -10.82 -17.82 -1.75
C MET A 125 -11.73 -16.67 -2.18
N LEU A 126 -11.16 -15.51 -2.44
CA LEU A 126 -11.90 -14.39 -3.05
C LEU A 126 -12.46 -14.79 -4.42
N SER A 127 -13.71 -14.43 -4.69
CA SER A 127 -14.35 -14.68 -5.98
C SER A 127 -13.59 -14.01 -7.13
N TYR A 128 -13.74 -14.54 -8.33
CA TYR A 128 -13.12 -13.92 -9.52
C TYR A 128 -13.57 -12.46 -9.68
N GLY A 129 -14.87 -12.18 -9.46
CA GLY A 129 -15.43 -10.82 -9.55
C GLY A 129 -14.75 -9.85 -8.57
N CYS A 130 -14.53 -10.26 -7.31
CA CYS A 130 -13.81 -9.43 -6.34
C CYS A 130 -12.36 -9.18 -6.78
N ARG A 131 -11.70 -10.19 -7.31
CA ARG A 131 -10.30 -10.06 -7.74
C ARG A 131 -10.15 -9.20 -8.99
N SER A 132 -11.02 -9.38 -9.98
CA SER A 132 -10.94 -8.66 -11.26
C SER A 132 -11.44 -7.21 -11.18
N ASN A 133 -12.33 -6.89 -10.24
CA ASN A 133 -12.88 -5.53 -10.09
C ASN A 133 -12.15 -4.68 -9.04
N ALA A 134 -11.07 -5.18 -8.48
CA ALA A 134 -10.28 -4.43 -7.51
C ALA A 134 -9.70 -3.15 -8.10
N GLY A 135 -9.81 -2.05 -7.38
CA GLY A 135 -9.25 -0.76 -7.74
C GLY A 135 -8.10 -0.33 -6.84
N SER A 136 -7.86 -1.06 -5.74
CA SER A 136 -6.81 -0.80 -4.76
C SER A 136 -6.37 -2.10 -4.10
N TYR A 137 -5.23 -2.07 -3.40
CA TYR A 137 -4.78 -3.23 -2.64
C TYR A 137 -5.75 -3.62 -1.51
N PHE A 138 -6.44 -2.64 -0.91
CA PHE A 138 -7.44 -2.94 0.12
C PHE A 138 -8.60 -3.76 -0.39
N ASP A 139 -8.97 -3.63 -1.66
CA ASP A 139 -10.06 -4.41 -2.26
C ASP A 139 -9.73 -5.92 -2.32
N TRP A 140 -8.46 -6.29 -2.21
CA TRP A 140 -8.02 -7.69 -2.07
C TRP A 140 -7.76 -8.09 -0.62
N ILE A 141 -7.09 -7.21 0.15
CA ILE A 141 -6.59 -7.53 1.49
C ILE A 141 -7.74 -7.61 2.50
N LEU A 142 -8.63 -6.61 2.53
CA LEU A 142 -9.66 -6.53 3.57
C LEU A 142 -10.69 -7.67 3.48
N PRO A 143 -11.25 -8.01 2.29
CA PRO A 143 -12.13 -9.17 2.20
C PRO A 143 -11.42 -10.49 2.54
N ALA A 144 -10.13 -10.62 2.21
CA ALA A 144 -9.34 -11.78 2.60
C ALA A 144 -9.17 -11.87 4.12
N ILE A 145 -8.83 -10.76 4.78
CA ILE A 145 -8.70 -10.69 6.24
C ILE A 145 -10.03 -11.08 6.92
N TYR A 146 -11.13 -10.51 6.49
CA TYR A 146 -12.46 -10.82 7.05
C TYR A 146 -12.87 -12.26 6.83
N SER A 147 -12.41 -12.93 5.78
CA SER A 147 -12.65 -14.35 5.54
C SER A 147 -11.99 -15.26 6.58
N TYR A 148 -10.94 -14.78 7.25
CA TYR A 148 -10.25 -15.50 8.33
C TYR A 148 -10.72 -15.11 9.74
N GLY A 149 -11.79 -14.31 9.85
CA GLY A 149 -12.36 -13.87 11.12
C GLY A 149 -11.45 -12.92 11.90
N GLU A 150 -11.49 -13.01 13.23
CA GLU A 150 -10.74 -12.11 14.13
C GLU A 150 -9.24 -12.39 14.22
N ARG A 151 -8.71 -13.27 13.40
CA ARG A 151 -7.30 -13.65 13.46
C ARG A 151 -6.33 -12.49 13.19
N TYR A 152 -6.77 -11.51 12.39
CA TYR A 152 -5.98 -10.34 12.03
C TYR A 152 -6.72 -9.07 12.47
N PRO A 153 -6.19 -8.31 13.43
CA PRO A 153 -6.85 -7.10 13.90
C PRO A 153 -6.83 -5.99 12.83
N VAL A 154 -7.98 -5.35 12.65
CA VAL A 154 -8.13 -4.16 11.80
C VAL A 154 -8.46 -2.98 12.71
N TYR A 155 -7.55 -2.00 12.73
CA TYR A 155 -7.72 -0.76 13.47
C TYR A 155 -8.19 0.33 12.51
N VAL A 156 -9.26 1.02 12.86
CA VAL A 156 -9.80 2.15 12.09
C VAL A 156 -9.67 3.40 12.94
N ASP A 157 -8.85 4.32 12.48
CA ASP A 157 -8.77 5.64 13.07
C ASP A 157 -9.74 6.57 12.30
N SER A 158 -10.75 7.07 13.01
CA SER A 158 -11.79 7.92 12.43
C SER A 158 -11.72 9.37 12.92
N ASP A 159 -10.72 9.73 13.71
CA ASP A 159 -10.61 11.06 14.29
C ASP A 159 -10.24 12.13 13.25
N SER A 160 -11.28 12.51 12.52
CA SER A 160 -11.22 13.58 11.53
C SER A 160 -11.14 15.00 12.16
N LYS A 161 -11.34 15.14 13.47
CA LYS A 161 -11.33 16.48 14.13
C LYS A 161 -9.90 16.89 14.53
N GLU A 162 -9.15 16.03 15.16
CA GLU A 162 -7.76 16.34 15.53
C GLU A 162 -6.85 16.47 14.29
N GLN A 163 -7.10 15.67 13.23
CA GLN A 163 -6.34 15.76 12.00
C GLN A 163 -6.60 17.05 11.21
N SER A 164 -7.79 17.65 11.30
CA SER A 164 -8.06 18.95 10.66
C SER A 164 -7.34 20.08 11.37
N GLU A 165 -7.28 20.06 12.70
CA GLU A 165 -6.53 21.04 13.49
C GLU A 165 -5.01 20.86 13.27
N PHE A 166 -4.51 19.64 13.27
CA PHE A 166 -3.09 19.36 13.02
C PHE A 166 -2.68 19.70 11.57
N ALA A 167 -3.53 19.43 10.58
CA ALA A 167 -3.27 19.80 9.19
C ALA A 167 -3.34 21.31 8.96
N GLU A 168 -4.23 22.02 9.62
CA GLU A 168 -4.32 23.48 9.56
C GLU A 168 -3.13 24.16 10.28
N GLU A 169 -2.67 23.61 11.38
CA GLU A 169 -1.46 24.07 12.07
C GLU A 169 -0.20 23.79 11.25
N PHE A 170 -0.11 22.63 10.61
CA PHE A 170 1.01 22.29 9.73
C PHE A 170 1.08 23.17 8.48
N GLN A 171 -0.08 23.58 7.93
CA GLN A 171 -0.16 24.55 6.82
C GLN A 171 0.21 25.96 7.24
N LYS A 172 0.09 26.33 8.52
CA LYS A 172 0.50 27.64 9.05
C LYS A 172 2.00 27.82 9.24
N GLY A 173 2.81 26.80 8.87
CA GLY A 173 4.26 26.86 8.91
C GLY A 173 4.77 26.98 10.34
N TRP A 174 4.83 25.85 11.01
CA TRP A 174 5.50 25.78 12.29
C TRP A 174 6.98 26.10 12.09
N GLU A 175 7.45 27.17 12.71
CA GLU A 175 8.87 27.42 12.80
C GLU A 175 9.53 26.25 13.54
N LYS A 176 10.69 25.84 13.08
CA LYS A 176 11.44 24.67 13.60
C LYS A 176 11.59 24.68 15.13
N GLU A 177 11.59 25.86 15.72
CA GLU A 177 11.71 26.07 17.16
C GLU A 177 10.42 25.68 17.91
N GLN A 178 9.23 26.00 17.40
CA GLN A 178 7.94 25.62 17.99
C GLN A 178 7.72 24.11 17.93
N LEU A 179 8.18 23.48 16.86
CA LEU A 179 8.11 22.02 16.70
C LEU A 179 9.03 21.32 17.71
N LEU A 180 10.20 21.86 17.98
CA LEU A 180 11.13 21.35 18.99
C LEU A 180 10.62 21.57 20.43
N GLU A 181 9.89 22.63 20.67
CA GLU A 181 9.27 22.91 21.98
C GLU A 181 8.11 21.95 22.26
N HIS A 182 7.26 21.71 21.28
CA HIS A 182 6.13 20.74 21.38
C HIS A 182 6.63 19.29 21.56
N ILE A 183 7.74 18.90 20.88
CA ILE A 183 8.39 17.61 21.09
C ILE A 183 9.01 17.49 22.49
N ARG A 184 9.43 18.62 23.10
CA ARG A 184 9.93 18.63 24.49
C ARG A 184 8.84 18.53 25.53
N GLU A 185 7.63 19.02 25.25
CA GLU A 185 6.48 18.97 26.15
C GLU A 185 5.72 17.62 26.05
N ALA A 186 5.74 16.96 24.90
CA ALA A 186 5.22 15.62 24.77
C ALA A 186 5.98 14.69 25.72
N ASP A 187 5.25 13.98 26.56
CA ASP A 187 5.77 13.16 27.66
C ASP A 187 6.83 12.17 27.17
N THR A 188 8.10 12.63 27.22
CA THR A 188 9.26 11.90 26.71
C THR A 188 9.55 10.61 27.48
N LYS A 189 8.91 10.40 28.65
CA LYS A 189 9.14 9.19 29.48
C LYS A 189 8.59 7.93 28.80
N GLU A 190 7.37 7.97 28.30
CA GLU A 190 6.76 6.82 27.64
C GLU A 190 7.46 6.49 26.32
N LEU A 191 7.85 7.53 25.56
CA LEU A 191 8.65 7.37 24.34
C LEU A 191 10.06 6.85 24.64
N THR A 192 10.69 7.32 25.70
CA THR A 192 12.04 6.88 26.10
C THR A 192 12.01 5.44 26.58
N GLU A 193 11.00 5.00 27.32
CA GLU A 193 10.84 3.60 27.70
C GLU A 193 10.59 2.68 26.51
N ARG A 194 9.78 3.10 25.55
CA ARG A 194 9.52 2.34 24.30
C ARG A 194 10.75 2.29 23.37
N LEU A 195 11.53 3.36 23.33
CA LEU A 195 12.75 3.45 22.51
C LEU A 195 13.97 2.81 23.18
N SER A 196 13.95 2.63 24.49
CA SER A 196 15.02 1.95 25.26
C SER A 196 14.90 0.42 25.25
N TYR A 197 13.91 -0.13 24.53
CA TYR A 197 13.78 -1.58 24.38
C TYR A 197 15.00 -2.15 23.64
N CYS A 198 15.91 -2.75 24.37
CA CYS A 198 17.02 -3.51 23.81
C CYS A 198 16.55 -4.93 23.45
N TYR A 199 16.73 -5.33 22.21
CA TYR A 199 16.51 -6.72 21.80
C TYR A 199 17.38 -7.67 22.65
N PRO A 200 16.80 -8.71 23.28
CA PRO A 200 17.53 -9.56 24.25
C PRO A 200 18.66 -10.41 23.62
N LYS A 201 18.96 -10.28 22.34
CA LYS A 201 20.03 -11.03 21.65
C LYS A 201 21.02 -10.13 20.90
N MET A 202 21.06 -8.85 21.19
CA MET A 202 21.95 -7.91 20.48
C MET A 202 23.45 -8.25 20.69
N GLU A 203 23.82 -8.78 21.84
CA GLU A 203 25.20 -9.20 22.11
C GLU A 203 25.64 -10.44 21.32
N GLU A 204 24.74 -11.39 21.09
CA GLU A 204 25.04 -12.59 20.28
C GLU A 204 25.20 -12.26 18.78
N VAL A 205 24.47 -11.26 18.27
CA VAL A 205 24.55 -10.83 16.87
C VAL A 205 25.84 -10.04 16.60
N SER A 206 26.28 -9.21 17.55
CA SER A 206 27.53 -8.43 17.42
C SER A 206 28.79 -9.30 17.49
N LEU A 207 28.74 -10.45 18.15
CA LEU A 207 29.85 -11.41 18.21
C LEU A 207 30.02 -12.21 16.92
N LYS A 208 28.95 -12.50 16.19
CA LYS A 208 28.99 -13.28 14.93
C LYS A 208 29.53 -12.51 13.72
N THR A 209 29.53 -11.18 13.75
CA THR A 209 30.06 -10.34 12.68
C THR A 209 31.57 -10.06 12.77
N LYS A 210 32.23 -10.53 13.82
CA LYS A 210 33.69 -10.36 14.01
C LYS A 210 34.54 -11.56 13.56
N ILE A 211 33.93 -12.61 13.00
CA ILE A 211 34.64 -13.81 12.51
C ILE A 211 34.31 -14.00 11.03
N SER A 212 34.93 -13.20 10.17
CA SER A 212 35.27 -13.55 8.79
C SER A 212 36.22 -12.51 8.21
#